data_1aad37dbbfbdfaa83bb64e2162acd671
#
_entry.id   1aad37dbbfbdfaa83bb64e2162acd671
#
_cell.length_a   1.000
_cell.length_b   1.000
_cell.length_c   1.000
_cell.angle_alpha   90.00
_cell.angle_beta   90.00
_cell.angle_gamma   90.00
#
_symmetry.space_group_name_H-M   'P 1'
#
loop_
_entity.id
_entity.type
_entity.pdbx_description
1 polymer ?
#
loop_
_entity_poly.entity_id
_entity_poly.type
_entity_poly.pdbx_seq_one_letter_code
_entity_poly.pdbx_strand_id
1 'polypeptide(L)'
;MESESNKSKQKQKLEVYDILWESVVIYFRNLNFIIFTFLTSIPLFCIMVYFEIFLQELLVETSNIVNLPHESHDDSTVFTDYDFIDYRYSYRPDLIIDRFNKDYVLKLILTGFIYMVPLYVLEFVSAIVTIALASKLHSKEKKMTLKEMVQKPFDLSKLRGSFVTSVYVLFLTTTHQLGLLFIVLNYHVYLKDSSFYLLFAVICSAAFAKVLRMYLEWSAMWNMSLVMSVLEGIYGVDALAVSAYFSRGCHRRGLFLMLIFFAWGHLLRLSCYHIGGYEHGNAIFVQVGLYCMVNPLKWVACMIYVHDCKERKLEKKADEESGKDVKNGS
;
A
#
# COMPACT_ATOMS: atom_id res chain seq x y z
N MET A 1 21.89 -34.82 41.84
CA MET A 1 22.47 -33.66 41.14
C MET A 1 21.92 -33.74 39.72
N GLU A 2 20.75 -33.15 39.58
CA GLU A 2 20.02 -33.09 38.32
C GLU A 2 20.62 -31.94 37.49
N SER A 3 21.17 -32.32 36.35
CA SER A 3 21.53 -31.37 35.31
C SER A 3 20.24 -30.75 34.78
N GLU A 4 19.91 -29.56 35.25
CA GLU A 4 18.94 -28.74 34.59
C GLU A 4 19.38 -28.50 33.13
N SER A 5 18.85 -29.34 32.30
CA SER A 5 18.88 -29.21 30.86
C SER A 5 18.38 -27.82 30.50
N ASN A 6 19.33 -26.97 30.19
CA ASN A 6 19.14 -25.65 29.63
C ASN A 6 18.43 -25.79 28.26
N LYS A 7 17.13 -26.06 28.31
CA LYS A 7 16.23 -25.89 27.16
C LYS A 7 16.12 -24.39 26.92
N SER A 8 17.16 -23.79 26.36
CA SER A 8 16.98 -22.57 25.59
C SER A 8 15.93 -22.93 24.56
N LYS A 9 14.70 -22.49 24.80
CA LYS A 9 13.63 -22.48 23.77
C LYS A 9 14.20 -21.67 22.63
N GLN A 10 14.80 -22.36 21.66
CA GLN A 10 15.17 -21.80 20.38
C GLN A 10 13.86 -21.27 19.81
N LYS A 11 13.62 -19.96 20.00
CA LYS A 11 12.39 -19.29 19.54
C LYS A 11 12.30 -19.56 18.04
N GLN A 12 11.29 -20.30 17.65
CA GLN A 12 11.10 -20.75 16.27
C GLN A 12 11.05 -19.51 15.39
N LYS A 13 11.95 -19.46 14.41
CA LYS A 13 12.01 -18.32 13.47
C LYS A 13 10.68 -18.21 12.76
N LEU A 14 9.92 -17.12 13.02
CA LEU A 14 8.63 -16.88 12.40
C LEU A 14 8.77 -16.78 10.88
N GLU A 15 8.03 -17.58 10.15
CA GLU A 15 7.83 -17.43 8.71
C GLU A 15 6.70 -16.42 8.43
N VAL A 16 6.48 -16.05 7.17
CA VAL A 16 5.43 -15.10 6.79
C VAL A 16 4.05 -15.61 7.19
N TYR A 17 3.83 -16.92 7.06
CA TYR A 17 2.59 -17.55 7.48
C TYR A 17 2.35 -17.41 8.98
N ASP A 18 3.38 -17.60 9.81
CA ASP A 18 3.28 -17.47 11.27
C ASP A 18 2.94 -16.04 11.67
N ILE A 19 3.56 -15.03 11.01
CA ILE A 19 3.26 -13.60 11.23
C ILE A 19 1.79 -13.31 10.89
N LEU A 20 1.30 -13.81 9.77
CA LEU A 20 -0.09 -13.63 9.38
C LEU A 20 -1.05 -14.35 10.32
N TRP A 21 -0.73 -15.58 10.70
CA TRP A 21 -1.55 -16.36 11.62
C TRP A 21 -1.62 -15.68 13.00
N GLU A 22 -0.50 -15.25 13.54
CA GLU A 22 -0.45 -14.52 14.81
C GLU A 22 -1.24 -13.21 14.73
N SER A 23 -1.16 -12.50 13.60
CA SER A 23 -1.94 -11.29 13.36
C SER A 23 -3.44 -11.56 13.40
N VAL A 24 -3.89 -12.64 12.76
CA VAL A 24 -5.28 -13.08 12.77
C VAL A 24 -5.70 -13.46 14.18
N VAL A 25 -4.87 -14.21 14.91
CA VAL A 25 -5.16 -14.62 16.30
C VAL A 25 -5.30 -13.40 17.21
N ILE A 26 -4.38 -12.42 17.13
CA ILE A 26 -4.46 -11.18 17.93
C ILE A 26 -5.74 -10.41 17.58
N TYR A 27 -6.04 -10.29 16.29
CA TYR A 27 -7.20 -9.55 15.80
C TYR A 27 -8.52 -10.18 16.28
N PHE A 28 -8.67 -11.49 16.16
CA PHE A 28 -9.91 -12.21 16.50
C PHE A 28 -10.02 -12.62 17.99
N ARG A 29 -8.93 -12.64 18.74
CA ARG A 29 -8.94 -12.98 20.17
C ARG A 29 -9.74 -11.96 21.01
N ASN A 30 -9.84 -10.70 20.56
CA ASN A 30 -10.56 -9.66 21.27
C ASN A 30 -11.65 -9.03 20.39
N LEU A 31 -12.90 -9.45 20.60
CA LEU A 31 -14.06 -8.93 19.87
C LEU A 31 -14.17 -7.40 19.99
N ASN A 32 -13.86 -6.83 21.17
CA ASN A 32 -13.87 -5.38 21.37
C ASN A 32 -12.90 -4.65 20.46
N PHE A 33 -11.74 -5.28 20.13
CA PHE A 33 -10.77 -4.70 19.21
C PHE A 33 -11.31 -4.67 17.77
N ILE A 34 -12.00 -5.74 17.34
CA ILE A 34 -12.67 -5.78 16.03
C ILE A 34 -13.74 -4.69 15.96
N ILE A 35 -14.63 -4.62 16.95
CA ILE A 35 -15.70 -3.60 17.00
C ILE A 35 -15.11 -2.19 16.96
N PHE A 36 -14.05 -1.96 17.73
CA PHE A 36 -13.41 -0.64 17.81
C PHE A 36 -12.72 -0.26 16.50
N THR A 37 -11.96 -1.16 15.89
CA THR A 37 -11.30 -0.91 14.58
C THR A 37 -12.31 -0.74 13.46
N PHE A 38 -13.41 -1.49 13.49
CA PHE A 38 -14.52 -1.32 12.55
C PHE A 38 -15.15 0.07 12.71
N LEU A 39 -15.47 0.47 13.93
CA LEU A 39 -16.09 1.77 14.22
C LEU A 39 -15.17 2.94 13.77
N THR A 40 -13.87 2.84 14.02
CA THR A 40 -12.90 3.86 13.60
C THR A 40 -12.68 3.87 12.08
N SER A 41 -13.01 2.78 11.39
CA SER A 41 -12.92 2.68 9.92
C SER A 41 -14.17 3.19 9.18
N ILE A 42 -15.28 3.46 9.87
CA ILE A 42 -16.53 3.95 9.22
C ILE A 42 -16.30 5.27 8.45
N PRO A 43 -15.65 6.31 9.00
CA PRO A 43 -15.41 7.53 8.25
C PRO A 43 -14.54 7.28 6.99
N LEU A 44 -13.54 6.42 7.11
CA LEU A 44 -12.70 6.01 6.00
C LEU A 44 -13.52 5.28 4.93
N PHE A 45 -14.37 4.35 5.34
CA PHE A 45 -15.29 3.63 4.45
C PHE A 45 -16.19 4.58 3.67
N CYS A 46 -16.84 5.53 4.35
CA CYS A 46 -17.74 6.48 3.71
C CYS A 46 -17.02 7.35 2.67
N ILE A 47 -15.83 7.88 3.00
CA ILE A 47 -15.05 8.70 2.07
C ILE A 47 -14.52 7.87 0.90
N MET A 48 -14.07 6.63 1.13
CA MET A 48 -13.61 5.75 0.05
C MET A 48 -14.73 5.38 -0.93
N VAL A 49 -15.92 5.04 -0.42
CA VAL A 49 -17.07 4.75 -1.28
C VAL A 49 -17.42 5.97 -2.13
N TYR A 50 -17.48 7.15 -1.52
CA TYR A 50 -17.78 8.38 -2.24
C TYR A 50 -16.72 8.70 -3.29
N PHE A 51 -15.44 8.53 -2.95
CA PHE A 51 -14.33 8.72 -3.88
C PHE A 51 -14.38 7.73 -5.04
N GLU A 52 -14.68 6.46 -4.81
CA GLU A 52 -14.75 5.44 -5.86
C GLU A 52 -15.90 5.72 -6.84
N ILE A 53 -17.07 6.13 -6.34
CA ILE A 53 -18.21 6.54 -7.18
C ILE A 53 -17.82 7.74 -8.04
N PHE A 54 -17.24 8.76 -7.43
CA PHE A 54 -16.82 9.96 -8.14
C PHE A 54 -15.73 9.69 -9.18
N LEU A 55 -14.76 8.81 -8.85
CA LEU A 55 -13.70 8.41 -9.79
C LEU A 55 -14.28 7.73 -11.03
N GLN A 56 -15.34 6.95 -10.88
CA GLN A 56 -16.01 6.31 -12.02
C GLN A 56 -16.72 7.30 -12.92
N GLU A 57 -17.45 8.26 -12.35
CA GLU A 57 -18.06 9.34 -13.13
C GLU A 57 -17.01 10.09 -13.94
N LEU A 58 -15.88 10.40 -13.33
CA LEU A 58 -14.76 11.07 -13.96
C LEU A 58 -14.11 10.24 -15.08
N LEU A 59 -13.96 8.92 -14.88
CA LEU A 59 -13.42 8.03 -15.91
C LEU A 59 -14.34 7.92 -17.11
N VAL A 60 -15.67 7.90 -16.90
CA VAL A 60 -16.66 7.92 -17.98
C VAL A 60 -16.61 9.25 -18.75
N GLU A 61 -16.55 10.38 -18.04
CA GLU A 61 -16.40 11.71 -18.67
C GLU A 61 -15.10 11.78 -19.49
N THR A 62 -13.99 11.30 -18.95
CA THR A 62 -12.69 11.24 -19.64
C THR A 62 -12.77 10.37 -20.90
N SER A 63 -13.41 9.20 -20.81
CA SER A 63 -13.60 8.29 -21.94
C SER A 63 -14.41 8.94 -23.06
N ASN A 64 -15.46 9.66 -22.70
CA ASN A 64 -16.28 10.39 -23.67
C ASN A 64 -15.48 11.50 -24.38
N ILE A 65 -14.64 12.26 -23.66
CA ILE A 65 -13.78 13.29 -24.24
C ILE A 65 -12.76 12.68 -25.22
N VAL A 66 -12.18 11.53 -24.87
CA VAL A 66 -11.18 10.85 -25.71
C VAL A 66 -11.81 10.23 -26.95
N ASN A 67 -13.05 9.71 -26.84
CA ASN A 67 -13.74 8.99 -27.91
C ASN A 67 -14.59 9.89 -28.81
N LEU A 68 -14.67 11.22 -28.56
CA LEU A 68 -15.34 12.15 -29.44
C LEU A 68 -14.71 12.06 -30.86
N PRO A 69 -15.49 11.76 -31.92
CA PRO A 69 -14.98 11.78 -33.27
C PRO A 69 -14.41 13.16 -33.56
N HIS A 70 -13.27 13.18 -34.22
CA HIS A 70 -12.70 14.42 -34.73
C HIS A 70 -13.70 14.96 -35.80
N GLU A 71 -14.53 15.93 -35.44
CA GLU A 71 -15.17 16.77 -36.43
C GLU A 71 -14.08 17.49 -37.21
N SER A 72 -13.64 16.85 -38.26
CA SER A 72 -12.87 17.54 -39.28
C SER A 72 -13.80 18.58 -39.90
N HIS A 73 -13.69 19.81 -39.39
CA HIS A 73 -14.12 20.98 -40.11
C HIS A 73 -13.22 21.07 -41.34
N ASP A 74 -13.57 20.35 -42.38
CA ASP A 74 -13.07 20.65 -43.71
C ASP A 74 -14.17 20.42 -44.75
N ASP A 75 -14.55 21.58 -45.27
CA ASP A 75 -15.40 21.75 -46.42
C ASP A 75 -14.73 21.11 -47.64
N SER A 76 -15.51 20.29 -48.34
CA SER A 76 -15.30 19.90 -49.73
C SER A 76 -13.92 19.33 -50.13
N THR A 77 -13.87 18.07 -50.50
CA THR A 77 -13.58 17.60 -51.88
C THR A 77 -13.10 16.14 -51.91
N VAL A 78 -13.70 15.41 -52.81
CA VAL A 78 -13.11 14.27 -53.57
C VAL A 78 -12.62 13.07 -52.79
N PHE A 79 -13.46 12.06 -52.70
CA PHE A 79 -13.08 10.67 -52.44
C PHE A 79 -11.98 10.24 -53.39
N THR A 80 -10.78 10.03 -52.86
CA THR A 80 -9.71 9.31 -53.51
C THR A 80 -9.29 8.12 -52.61
N ASP A 81 -9.03 7.01 -53.26
CA ASP A 81 -8.80 5.64 -52.79
C ASP A 81 -7.57 5.46 -51.88
N TYR A 82 -7.06 6.54 -51.27
CA TYR A 82 -5.88 6.56 -50.39
C TYR A 82 -6.24 6.65 -48.88
N ASP A 83 -7.50 6.77 -48.53
CA ASP A 83 -7.93 7.02 -47.12
C ASP A 83 -7.79 5.79 -46.20
N PHE A 84 -7.52 4.60 -46.78
CA PHE A 84 -7.37 3.39 -45.94
C PHE A 84 -6.03 3.32 -45.16
N ILE A 85 -5.05 4.13 -45.53
CA ILE A 85 -3.73 4.14 -44.90
C ILE A 85 -3.68 5.16 -43.73
N ASP A 86 -4.52 6.19 -43.76
CA ASP A 86 -4.43 7.33 -42.83
C ASP A 86 -5.07 7.07 -41.45
N TYR A 87 -5.97 6.09 -41.35
CA TYR A 87 -6.50 5.65 -40.04
C TYR A 87 -5.43 5.09 -39.08
N ARG A 88 -4.25 4.77 -39.56
CA ARG A 88 -3.13 4.21 -38.79
C ARG A 88 -2.26 5.26 -38.11
N TYR A 89 -2.34 6.52 -38.52
CA TYR A 89 -1.47 7.62 -38.00
C TYR A 89 -2.13 8.55 -37.01
N SER A 90 -3.41 8.36 -36.68
CA SER A 90 -4.18 9.35 -35.89
C SER A 90 -4.05 9.20 -34.36
N TYR A 91 -3.19 8.31 -33.87
CA TYR A 91 -2.91 8.24 -32.42
C TYR A 91 -1.62 9.00 -32.09
N ARG A 92 -1.64 10.33 -32.24
CA ARG A 92 -0.59 11.20 -31.68
C ARG A 92 -0.95 11.49 -30.24
N PRO A 93 -0.10 11.11 -29.26
CA PRO A 93 -0.32 11.46 -27.84
C PRO A 93 -0.43 12.97 -27.62
N ASP A 94 0.21 13.77 -28.48
CA ASP A 94 0.16 15.23 -28.45
C ASP A 94 -1.27 15.77 -28.66
N LEU A 95 -2.07 15.12 -29.53
CA LEU A 95 -3.45 15.51 -29.81
C LEU A 95 -4.41 15.17 -28.64
N ILE A 96 -4.07 14.22 -27.79
CA ILE A 96 -4.90 13.89 -26.61
C ILE A 96 -4.72 14.98 -25.56
N ILE A 97 -3.51 15.48 -25.37
CA ILE A 97 -3.20 16.52 -24.39
C ILE A 97 -3.89 17.83 -24.79
N ASP A 98 -3.93 18.17 -26.10
CA ASP A 98 -4.59 19.36 -26.59
C ASP A 98 -6.12 19.33 -26.47
N ARG A 99 -6.72 18.11 -26.41
CA ARG A 99 -8.18 17.95 -26.19
C ARG A 99 -8.60 18.20 -24.75
N PHE A 100 -7.69 18.06 -23.78
CA PHE A 100 -7.98 18.39 -22.40
C PHE A 100 -7.91 19.90 -22.19
N ASN A 101 -9.09 20.52 -22.05
CA ASN A 101 -9.15 21.93 -21.64
C ASN A 101 -8.39 22.11 -20.31
N LYS A 102 -7.62 23.17 -20.19
CA LYS A 102 -6.88 23.53 -18.96
C LYS A 102 -7.78 23.54 -17.73
N ASP A 103 -9.02 24.00 -17.89
CA ASP A 103 -10.02 24.03 -16.82
C ASP A 103 -10.42 22.63 -16.36
N TYR A 104 -10.51 21.67 -17.29
CA TYR A 104 -10.79 20.27 -16.95
C TYR A 104 -9.64 19.63 -16.17
N VAL A 105 -8.39 19.82 -16.61
CA VAL A 105 -7.20 19.33 -15.93
C VAL A 105 -7.08 19.93 -14.54
N LEU A 106 -7.33 21.23 -14.41
CA LEU A 106 -7.32 21.92 -13.11
C LEU A 106 -8.42 21.37 -12.19
N LYS A 107 -9.64 21.17 -12.71
CA LYS A 107 -10.76 20.54 -11.98
C LYS A 107 -10.38 19.13 -11.49
N LEU A 108 -9.75 18.33 -12.35
CA LEU A 108 -9.28 16.97 -12.03
C LEU A 108 -8.26 16.97 -10.89
N ILE A 109 -7.25 17.84 -10.98
CA ILE A 109 -6.20 17.97 -9.97
C ILE A 109 -6.80 18.44 -8.64
N LEU A 110 -7.60 19.50 -8.67
CA LEU A 110 -8.21 20.08 -7.46
C LEU A 110 -9.12 19.06 -6.76
N THR A 111 -9.93 18.35 -7.52
CA THR A 111 -10.81 17.32 -7.01
C THR A 111 -10.01 16.16 -6.42
N GLY A 112 -8.94 15.74 -7.09
CA GLY A 112 -8.02 14.74 -6.57
C GLY A 112 -7.48 15.13 -5.19
N PHE A 113 -7.02 16.37 -5.01
CA PHE A 113 -6.51 16.84 -3.72
C PHE A 113 -7.60 16.90 -2.64
N ILE A 114 -8.81 17.39 -2.97
CA ILE A 114 -9.92 17.50 -2.01
C ILE A 114 -10.30 16.12 -1.44
N TYR A 115 -10.22 15.05 -2.23
CA TYR A 115 -10.54 13.71 -1.77
C TYR A 115 -9.36 12.97 -1.17
N MET A 116 -8.17 13.07 -1.77
CA MET A 116 -7.01 12.31 -1.32
C MET A 116 -6.50 12.74 0.06
N VAL A 117 -6.59 14.05 0.40
CA VAL A 117 -6.09 14.54 1.70
C VAL A 117 -6.91 13.99 2.88
N PRO A 118 -8.26 14.09 2.92
CA PRO A 118 -9.06 13.49 4.00
C PRO A 118 -8.89 11.97 4.08
N LEU A 119 -8.86 11.30 2.93
CA LEU A 119 -8.69 9.84 2.86
C LEU A 119 -7.36 9.42 3.50
N TYR A 120 -6.28 10.11 3.15
CA TYR A 120 -4.96 9.87 3.71
C TYR A 120 -4.92 10.11 5.23
N VAL A 121 -5.52 11.21 5.71
CA VAL A 121 -5.56 11.52 7.14
C VAL A 121 -6.33 10.46 7.92
N LEU A 122 -7.46 10.00 7.39
CA LEU A 122 -8.27 8.96 8.05
C LEU A 122 -7.55 7.59 8.05
N GLU A 123 -6.89 7.23 6.94
CA GLU A 123 -6.08 6.00 6.89
C GLU A 123 -4.94 6.06 7.90
N PHE A 124 -4.25 7.20 7.99
CA PHE A 124 -3.18 7.43 8.95
C PHE A 124 -3.67 7.32 10.40
N VAL A 125 -4.79 7.95 10.76
CA VAL A 125 -5.38 7.85 12.09
C VAL A 125 -5.76 6.41 12.42
N SER A 126 -6.42 5.72 11.49
CA SER A 126 -6.78 4.30 11.64
C SER A 126 -5.53 3.42 11.86
N ALA A 127 -4.45 3.67 11.13
CA ALA A 127 -3.18 2.96 11.28
C ALA A 127 -2.58 3.14 12.68
N ILE A 128 -2.45 4.39 13.14
CA ILE A 128 -1.88 4.70 14.47
C ILE A 128 -2.69 4.05 15.58
N VAL A 129 -4.01 4.19 15.52
CA VAL A 129 -4.92 3.60 16.50
C VAL A 129 -4.74 2.08 16.55
N THR A 130 -4.73 1.44 15.39
CA THR A 130 -4.57 -0.01 15.27
C THR A 130 -3.24 -0.48 15.81
N ILE A 131 -2.12 0.16 15.42
CA ILE A 131 -0.76 -0.19 15.88
C ILE A 131 -0.65 -0.04 17.41
N ALA A 132 -1.11 1.08 17.96
CA ALA A 132 -1.02 1.36 19.39
C ALA A 132 -1.85 0.37 20.23
N LEU A 133 -3.04 0.00 19.76
CA LEU A 133 -3.88 -0.98 20.44
C LEU A 133 -3.36 -2.41 20.28
N ALA A 134 -2.95 -2.80 19.07
CA ALA A 134 -2.39 -4.11 18.79
C ALA A 134 -1.14 -4.38 19.63
N SER A 135 -0.24 -3.40 19.76
CA SER A 135 0.96 -3.52 20.62
C SER A 135 0.61 -3.76 22.08
N LYS A 136 -0.44 -3.10 22.60
CA LYS A 136 -0.91 -3.32 23.97
C LYS A 136 -1.56 -4.68 24.16
N LEU A 137 -2.29 -5.17 23.15
CA LEU A 137 -2.89 -6.50 23.17
C LEU A 137 -1.84 -7.60 23.06
N HIS A 138 -0.79 -7.36 22.30
CA HIS A 138 0.35 -8.29 22.18
C HIS A 138 1.15 -8.39 23.47
N SER A 139 1.40 -7.26 24.18
CA SER A 139 2.14 -7.24 25.43
C SER A 139 1.36 -7.69 26.66
N LYS A 140 0.02 -7.64 26.59
CA LYS A 140 -0.86 -8.03 27.70
C LYS A 140 -1.67 -9.25 27.31
N GLU A 141 -1.60 -10.32 28.08
CA GLU A 141 -2.48 -11.48 27.92
C GLU A 141 -3.96 -11.16 28.25
N LYS A 142 -4.25 -9.99 28.82
CA LYS A 142 -5.57 -9.60 29.28
C LYS A 142 -6.38 -8.90 28.19
N LYS A 143 -7.63 -9.34 28.01
CA LYS A 143 -8.61 -8.69 27.13
C LYS A 143 -8.85 -7.25 27.57
N MET A 144 -8.79 -6.31 26.64
CA MET A 144 -9.12 -4.90 26.88
C MET A 144 -10.61 -4.65 26.68
N THR A 145 -11.18 -3.81 27.53
CA THR A 145 -12.56 -3.35 27.37
C THR A 145 -12.64 -2.19 26.39
N LEU A 146 -13.79 -2.00 25.73
CA LEU A 146 -14.01 -0.92 24.77
C LEU A 146 -13.80 0.47 25.41
N LYS A 147 -14.22 0.62 26.67
CA LYS A 147 -14.02 1.86 27.46
C LYS A 147 -12.53 2.18 27.66
N GLU A 148 -11.70 1.17 27.95
CA GLU A 148 -10.24 1.35 28.10
C GLU A 148 -9.57 1.72 26.79
N MET A 149 -10.11 1.26 25.63
CA MET A 149 -9.59 1.61 24.30
C MET A 149 -9.88 3.08 23.97
N VAL A 150 -11.06 3.59 24.33
CA VAL A 150 -11.47 4.97 24.05
C VAL A 150 -10.84 5.96 25.03
N GLN A 151 -10.75 5.62 26.32
CA GLN A 151 -10.30 6.54 27.38
C GLN A 151 -8.79 6.77 27.42
N LYS A 152 -7.97 5.97 26.74
CA LYS A 152 -6.52 6.20 26.74
C LYS A 152 -6.20 7.36 25.81
N PRO A 153 -5.80 8.53 26.34
CA PRO A 153 -5.46 9.67 25.51
C PRO A 153 -4.29 9.30 24.59
N PHE A 154 -4.50 9.56 23.31
CA PHE A 154 -3.41 9.58 22.36
C PHE A 154 -2.46 10.70 22.74
N ASP A 155 -1.18 10.36 22.93
CA ASP A 155 -0.16 11.34 23.16
C ASP A 155 0.00 12.19 21.88
N LEU A 156 -0.50 13.42 21.91
CA LEU A 156 -0.51 14.34 20.78
C LEU A 156 0.92 14.58 20.24
N SER A 157 1.94 14.50 21.12
CA SER A 157 3.33 14.68 20.70
C SER A 157 3.79 13.53 19.80
N LYS A 158 3.42 12.29 20.16
CA LYS A 158 3.67 11.10 19.34
C LYS A 158 2.91 11.14 18.01
N LEU A 159 1.66 11.61 18.05
CA LEU A 159 0.85 11.76 16.83
C LEU A 159 1.52 12.71 15.83
N ARG A 160 1.99 13.88 16.30
CA ARG A 160 2.67 14.86 15.46
C ARG A 160 3.95 14.31 14.83
N GLY A 161 4.78 13.60 15.62
CA GLY A 161 6.01 13.00 15.12
C GLY A 161 5.74 11.89 14.10
N SER A 162 4.78 11.00 14.39
CA SER A 162 4.38 9.94 13.47
C SER A 162 3.77 10.49 12.17
N PHE A 163 3.09 11.65 12.23
CA PHE A 163 2.60 12.34 11.04
C PHE A 163 3.73 12.77 10.10
N VAL A 164 4.81 13.30 10.65
CA VAL A 164 6.00 13.64 9.83
C VAL A 164 6.53 12.39 9.13
N THR A 165 6.69 11.27 9.84
CA THR A 165 7.12 10.00 9.24
C THR A 165 6.17 9.54 8.14
N SER A 166 4.86 9.66 8.37
CA SER A 166 3.85 9.24 7.39
C SER A 166 3.88 10.09 6.12
N VAL A 167 4.16 11.39 6.21
CA VAL A 167 4.33 12.27 5.04
C VAL A 167 5.53 11.83 4.19
N TYR A 168 6.67 11.47 4.82
CA TYR A 168 7.80 10.90 4.08
C TYR A 168 7.43 9.58 3.38
N VAL A 169 6.74 8.70 4.09
CA VAL A 169 6.28 7.41 3.54
C VAL A 169 5.32 7.64 2.38
N LEU A 170 4.38 8.58 2.51
CA LEU A 170 3.44 8.93 1.44
C LEU A 170 4.20 9.40 0.19
N PHE A 171 5.15 10.34 0.35
CA PHE A 171 5.93 10.87 -0.77
C PHE A 171 6.71 9.75 -1.48
N LEU A 172 7.40 8.90 -0.74
CA LEU A 172 8.16 7.78 -1.30
C LEU A 172 7.25 6.77 -2.01
N THR A 173 6.12 6.42 -1.41
CA THR A 173 5.13 5.51 -1.99
C THR A 173 4.56 6.06 -3.28
N THR A 174 4.12 7.33 -3.27
CA THR A 174 3.54 7.99 -4.45
C THR A 174 4.54 8.08 -5.59
N THR A 175 5.79 8.43 -5.32
CA THR A 175 6.86 8.49 -6.34
C THR A 175 7.06 7.12 -7.02
N HIS A 176 7.07 6.03 -6.25
CA HIS A 176 7.21 4.69 -6.82
C HIS A 176 5.98 4.24 -7.60
N GLN A 177 4.79 4.56 -7.12
CA GLN A 177 3.54 4.26 -7.84
C GLN A 177 3.44 5.03 -9.16
N LEU A 178 3.86 6.30 -9.20
CA LEU A 178 3.95 7.07 -10.44
C LEU A 178 4.97 6.46 -11.42
N GLY A 179 6.09 5.96 -10.92
CA GLY A 179 7.07 5.22 -11.73
C GLY A 179 6.48 3.93 -12.35
N LEU A 180 5.73 3.15 -11.57
CA LEU A 180 5.03 1.96 -12.07
C LEU A 180 3.98 2.33 -13.11
N LEU A 181 3.17 3.36 -12.84
CA LEU A 181 2.16 3.86 -13.78
C LEU A 181 2.81 4.32 -15.09
N PHE A 182 3.93 5.05 -15.02
CA PHE A 182 4.67 5.49 -16.19
C PHE A 182 5.12 4.31 -17.06
N ILE A 183 5.61 3.21 -16.47
CA ILE A 183 5.98 2.00 -17.21
C ILE A 183 4.76 1.38 -17.91
N VAL A 184 3.62 1.29 -17.21
CA VAL A 184 2.37 0.73 -17.77
C VAL A 184 1.84 1.57 -18.93
N LEU A 185 1.85 2.90 -18.78
CA LEU A 185 1.41 3.81 -19.84
C LEU A 185 2.31 3.71 -21.08
N ASN A 186 3.62 3.71 -20.90
CA ASN A 186 4.55 3.53 -22.03
C ASN A 186 4.34 2.17 -22.72
N TYR A 187 4.17 1.09 -21.94
CA TYR A 187 3.85 -0.22 -22.48
C TYR A 187 2.61 -0.19 -23.37
N HIS A 188 1.53 0.46 -22.93
CA HIS A 188 0.28 0.53 -23.66
C HIS A 188 0.40 1.35 -24.96
N VAL A 189 1.14 2.46 -24.91
CA VAL A 189 1.37 3.33 -26.09
C VAL A 189 2.20 2.63 -27.15
N TYR A 190 3.32 2.00 -26.77
CA TYR A 190 4.26 1.40 -27.73
C TYR A 190 3.81 0.04 -28.28
N LEU A 191 2.93 -0.70 -27.58
CA LEU A 191 2.41 -1.97 -28.07
C LEU A 191 1.60 -1.81 -29.38
N LYS A 192 1.03 -0.64 -29.63
CA LYS A 192 0.14 -0.40 -30.75
C LYS A 192 0.89 -0.17 -32.08
N ASP A 193 2.17 0.21 -32.02
CA ASP A 193 2.86 0.81 -33.18
C ASP A 193 4.10 0.05 -33.71
N SER A 194 4.55 -1.03 -33.06
CA SER A 194 5.89 -1.58 -33.34
C SER A 194 5.87 -3.01 -33.89
N SER A 195 6.62 -3.24 -34.98
CA SER A 195 6.93 -4.59 -35.47
C SER A 195 7.74 -5.45 -34.49
N PHE A 196 8.34 -4.84 -33.47
CA PHE A 196 9.08 -5.49 -32.39
C PHE A 196 8.30 -5.60 -31.09
N TYR A 197 6.97 -5.60 -31.15
CA TYR A 197 6.09 -5.58 -29.98
C TYR A 197 6.41 -6.66 -28.93
N LEU A 198 6.81 -7.87 -29.37
CA LEU A 198 7.09 -8.98 -28.45
C LEU A 198 8.34 -8.71 -27.60
N LEU A 199 9.43 -8.26 -28.21
CA LEU A 199 10.67 -7.93 -27.49
C LEU A 199 10.45 -6.78 -26.52
N PHE A 200 9.74 -5.74 -26.97
CA PHE A 200 9.40 -4.59 -26.13
C PHE A 200 8.49 -5.01 -24.95
N ALA A 201 7.50 -5.86 -25.19
CA ALA A 201 6.63 -6.40 -24.17
C ALA A 201 7.40 -7.14 -23.08
N VAL A 202 8.36 -7.98 -23.47
CA VAL A 202 9.23 -8.72 -22.52
C VAL A 202 10.08 -7.76 -21.70
N ILE A 203 10.70 -6.76 -22.32
CA ILE A 203 11.55 -5.77 -21.63
C ILE A 203 10.71 -4.96 -20.62
N CYS A 204 9.56 -4.44 -21.03
CA CYS A 204 8.67 -3.67 -20.15
C CYS A 204 8.12 -4.53 -19.00
N SER A 205 7.74 -5.78 -19.25
CA SER A 205 7.26 -6.71 -18.22
C SER A 205 8.36 -7.02 -17.22
N ALA A 206 9.60 -7.22 -17.67
CA ALA A 206 10.76 -7.45 -16.81
C ALA A 206 11.08 -6.20 -15.96
N ALA A 207 11.04 -5.01 -16.57
CA ALA A 207 11.23 -3.74 -15.89
C ALA A 207 10.14 -3.50 -14.84
N PHE A 208 8.89 -3.74 -15.19
CA PHE A 208 7.75 -3.64 -14.27
C PHE A 208 7.91 -4.60 -13.08
N ALA A 209 8.22 -5.87 -13.33
CA ALA A 209 8.41 -6.86 -12.28
C ALA A 209 9.56 -6.47 -11.33
N LYS A 210 10.66 -5.93 -11.86
CA LYS A 210 11.79 -5.44 -11.06
C LYS A 210 11.42 -4.25 -10.18
N VAL A 211 10.74 -3.25 -10.75
CA VAL A 211 10.31 -2.06 -10.01
C VAL A 211 9.23 -2.41 -8.97
N LEU A 212 8.29 -3.29 -9.32
CA LEU A 212 7.29 -3.79 -8.38
C LEU A 212 7.92 -4.53 -7.20
N ARG A 213 8.89 -5.41 -7.47
CA ARG A 213 9.63 -6.10 -6.39
C ARG A 213 10.32 -5.09 -5.48
N MET A 214 11.01 -4.11 -6.03
CA MET A 214 11.69 -3.06 -5.27
C MET A 214 10.70 -2.24 -4.44
N TYR A 215 9.55 -1.88 -5.03
CA TYR A 215 8.46 -1.21 -4.33
C TYR A 215 7.96 -2.02 -3.13
N LEU A 216 7.73 -3.32 -3.28
CA LEU A 216 7.24 -4.18 -2.21
C LEU A 216 8.27 -4.35 -1.08
N GLU A 217 9.55 -4.51 -1.40
CA GLU A 217 10.64 -4.58 -0.41
C GLU A 217 10.73 -3.27 0.39
N TRP A 218 10.65 -2.14 -0.27
CA TRP A 218 10.72 -0.83 0.38
C TRP A 218 9.42 -0.48 1.12
N SER A 219 8.27 -0.89 0.61
CA SER A 219 6.99 -0.73 1.31
C SER A 219 7.00 -1.41 2.68
N ALA A 220 7.61 -2.60 2.79
CA ALA A 220 7.78 -3.26 4.09
C ALA A 220 8.62 -2.40 5.07
N MET A 221 9.71 -1.81 4.58
CA MET A 221 10.56 -0.92 5.37
C MET A 221 9.84 0.38 5.77
N TRP A 222 9.08 0.98 4.86
CA TRP A 222 8.31 2.20 5.14
C TRP A 222 7.19 1.96 6.15
N ASN A 223 6.45 0.86 6.02
CA ASN A 223 5.44 0.48 7.01
C ASN A 223 6.09 0.19 8.38
N MET A 224 7.28 -0.45 8.40
CA MET A 224 8.07 -0.63 9.62
C MET A 224 8.43 0.71 10.25
N SER A 225 8.86 1.72 9.48
CA SER A 225 9.21 3.05 10.02
C SER A 225 8.02 3.74 10.68
N LEU A 226 6.82 3.59 10.11
CA LEU A 226 5.60 4.13 10.71
C LEU A 226 5.27 3.40 12.03
N VAL A 227 5.39 2.08 12.07
CA VAL A 227 5.19 1.30 13.31
C VAL A 227 6.18 1.75 14.39
N MET A 228 7.47 1.93 14.04
CA MET A 228 8.50 2.39 14.98
C MET A 228 8.22 3.80 15.48
N SER A 229 7.74 4.69 14.61
CA SER A 229 7.41 6.06 15.02
C SER A 229 6.26 6.10 16.03
N VAL A 230 5.29 5.20 15.92
CA VAL A 230 4.16 5.09 16.86
C VAL A 230 4.57 4.46 18.19
N LEU A 231 5.40 3.40 18.14
CA LEU A 231 5.75 2.61 19.33
C LEU A 231 6.92 3.20 20.10
N GLU A 232 7.96 3.66 19.40
CA GLU A 232 9.23 4.06 20.00
C GLU A 232 9.44 5.57 20.06
N GLY A 233 8.64 6.34 19.32
CA GLY A 233 8.78 7.79 19.27
C GLY A 233 10.01 8.25 18.48
N ILE A 234 10.47 7.47 17.51
CA ILE A 234 11.52 7.84 16.54
C ILE A 234 10.81 8.35 15.29
N TYR A 235 11.15 9.53 14.77
CA TYR A 235 10.36 10.18 13.75
C TYR A 235 11.15 10.52 12.47
N GLY A 236 10.44 10.71 11.36
CA GLY A 236 11.00 11.22 10.11
C GLY A 236 12.05 10.31 9.49
N VAL A 237 13.16 10.91 9.09
CA VAL A 237 14.27 10.21 8.45
C VAL A 237 14.96 9.22 9.38
N ASP A 238 15.01 9.52 10.67
CA ASP A 238 15.61 8.63 11.67
C ASP A 238 14.80 7.33 11.79
N ALA A 239 13.46 7.41 11.75
CA ALA A 239 12.60 6.22 11.72
C ALA A 239 12.86 5.36 10.48
N LEU A 240 13.07 5.99 9.31
CA LEU A 240 13.44 5.29 8.08
C LEU A 240 14.81 4.64 8.18
N ALA A 241 15.80 5.34 8.72
CA ALA A 241 17.16 4.81 8.90
C ALA A 241 17.18 3.60 9.85
N VAL A 242 16.47 3.71 10.98
CA VAL A 242 16.37 2.62 11.96
C VAL A 242 15.60 1.44 11.40
N SER A 243 14.51 1.66 10.65
CA SER A 243 13.76 0.59 9.97
C SER A 243 14.62 -0.11 8.91
N ALA A 244 15.41 0.63 8.14
CA ALA A 244 16.36 0.08 7.19
C ALA A 244 17.44 -0.79 7.87
N TYR A 245 17.91 -0.38 9.05
CA TYR A 245 18.86 -1.17 9.83
C TYR A 245 18.27 -2.50 10.31
N PHE A 246 17.05 -2.49 10.86
CA PHE A 246 16.40 -3.71 11.38
C PHE A 246 15.89 -4.62 10.26
N SER A 247 15.48 -4.08 9.11
CA SER A 247 15.00 -4.87 7.97
C SER A 247 16.12 -5.67 7.28
N ARG A 248 17.40 -5.32 7.51
CA ARG A 248 18.55 -6.06 6.95
C ARG A 248 18.54 -7.51 7.40
N GLY A 249 18.41 -8.43 6.44
CA GLY A 249 18.28 -9.88 6.68
C GLY A 249 16.84 -10.41 6.79
N CYS A 250 15.84 -9.51 6.80
CA CYS A 250 14.41 -9.85 6.81
C CYS A 250 13.68 -9.48 5.50
N HIS A 251 14.39 -8.92 4.50
CA HIS A 251 13.78 -8.38 3.27
C HIS A 251 12.83 -9.34 2.56
N ARG A 252 13.20 -10.62 2.41
CA ARG A 252 12.34 -11.60 1.73
C ARG A 252 10.98 -11.75 2.40
N ARG A 253 10.96 -11.79 3.73
CA ARG A 253 9.69 -11.92 4.49
C ARG A 253 8.86 -10.65 4.40
N GLY A 254 9.49 -9.48 4.50
CA GLY A 254 8.84 -8.19 4.25
C GLY A 254 8.23 -8.12 2.87
N LEU A 255 8.96 -8.54 1.83
CA LEU A 255 8.47 -8.60 0.45
C LEU A 255 7.23 -9.50 0.33
N PHE A 256 7.28 -10.73 0.84
CA PHE A 256 6.13 -11.64 0.75
C PHE A 256 4.93 -11.13 1.55
N LEU A 257 5.17 -10.55 2.73
CA LEU A 257 4.11 -9.94 3.53
C LEU A 257 3.40 -8.82 2.77
N MET A 258 4.16 -7.91 2.16
CA MET A 258 3.60 -6.81 1.35
C MET A 258 2.95 -7.31 0.06
N LEU A 259 3.51 -8.35 -0.57
CA LEU A 259 2.93 -8.97 -1.76
C LEU A 259 1.51 -9.52 -1.48
N ILE A 260 1.30 -10.14 -0.33
CA ILE A 260 -0.02 -10.67 0.04
C ILE A 260 -1.05 -9.53 0.17
N PHE A 261 -0.71 -8.44 0.87
CA PHE A 261 -1.62 -7.31 1.01
C PHE A 261 -1.82 -6.53 -0.29
N PHE A 262 -0.79 -6.42 -1.12
CA PHE A 262 -0.86 -5.82 -2.44
C PHE A 262 -1.77 -6.65 -3.37
N ALA A 263 -1.55 -7.96 -3.44
CA ALA A 263 -2.37 -8.87 -4.22
C ALA A 263 -3.83 -8.84 -3.77
N TRP A 264 -4.09 -8.82 -2.46
CA TRP A 264 -5.44 -8.69 -1.92
C TRP A 264 -6.16 -7.44 -2.43
N GLY A 265 -5.52 -6.27 -2.34
CA GLY A 265 -6.13 -5.02 -2.81
C GLY A 265 -6.44 -5.03 -4.31
N HIS A 266 -5.55 -5.59 -5.13
CA HIS A 266 -5.77 -5.72 -6.58
C HIS A 266 -6.82 -6.78 -6.93
N LEU A 267 -6.84 -7.92 -6.24
CA LEU A 267 -7.86 -8.95 -6.45
C LEU A 267 -9.26 -8.43 -6.17
N LEU A 268 -9.44 -7.64 -5.11
CA LEU A 268 -10.73 -7.02 -4.82
C LEU A 268 -11.20 -6.10 -5.97
N ARG A 269 -10.31 -5.27 -6.51
CA ARG A 269 -10.64 -4.39 -7.64
C ARG A 269 -10.96 -5.16 -8.91
N LEU A 270 -10.14 -6.14 -9.26
CA LEU A 270 -10.37 -6.97 -10.44
C LEU A 270 -11.67 -7.76 -10.35
N SER A 271 -11.99 -8.32 -9.19
CA SER A 271 -13.23 -9.04 -8.96
C SER A 271 -14.45 -8.15 -9.16
N CYS A 272 -14.42 -6.91 -8.65
CA CYS A 272 -15.50 -5.96 -8.86
C CYS A 272 -15.68 -5.57 -10.33
N TYR A 273 -14.58 -5.38 -11.05
CA TYR A 273 -14.60 -5.06 -12.46
C TYR A 273 -15.24 -6.19 -13.29
N HIS A 274 -14.85 -7.44 -13.06
CA HIS A 274 -15.36 -8.59 -13.81
C HIS A 274 -16.82 -8.95 -13.51
N ILE A 275 -17.29 -8.69 -12.30
CA ILE A 275 -18.68 -9.02 -11.91
C ILE A 275 -19.68 -7.97 -12.42
N GLY A 276 -19.23 -6.93 -13.15
CA GLY A 276 -20.10 -5.84 -13.63
C GLY A 276 -20.70 -5.01 -12.48
N GLY A 277 -20.11 -5.12 -11.30
CA GLY A 277 -20.63 -4.53 -10.08
C GLY A 277 -20.61 -3.00 -10.05
N TYR A 278 -19.90 -2.40 -10.99
CA TYR A 278 -19.87 -0.96 -11.13
C TYR A 278 -21.17 -0.38 -11.69
N GLU A 279 -21.88 -1.11 -12.55
CA GLU A 279 -23.18 -0.67 -13.09
C GLU A 279 -24.26 -0.58 -12.00
N HIS A 280 -24.17 -1.37 -10.95
CA HIS A 280 -25.19 -1.45 -9.90
C HIS A 280 -24.77 -0.83 -8.56
N GLY A 281 -23.53 -0.31 -8.44
CA GLY A 281 -23.01 0.34 -7.23
C GLY A 281 -22.75 -0.58 -6.03
N ASN A 282 -23.41 -1.73 -5.93
CA ASN A 282 -23.34 -2.62 -4.77
C ASN A 282 -21.94 -3.24 -4.57
N ALA A 283 -21.21 -3.52 -5.64
CA ALA A 283 -19.89 -4.12 -5.55
C ALA A 283 -18.84 -3.16 -4.95
N ILE A 284 -19.02 -1.85 -5.12
CA ILE A 284 -18.16 -0.83 -4.51
C ILE A 284 -18.24 -0.93 -2.98
N PHE A 285 -19.44 -1.04 -2.42
CA PHE A 285 -19.61 -1.17 -0.97
C PHE A 285 -18.92 -2.43 -0.43
N VAL A 286 -19.05 -3.56 -1.13
CA VAL A 286 -18.39 -4.81 -0.73
C VAL A 286 -16.88 -4.70 -0.84
N GLN A 287 -16.36 -4.17 -1.96
CA GLN A 287 -14.93 -3.97 -2.18
C GLN A 287 -14.31 -3.09 -1.09
N VAL A 288 -14.88 -1.92 -0.86
CA VAL A 288 -14.38 -0.96 0.13
C VAL A 288 -14.55 -1.52 1.55
N GLY A 289 -15.66 -2.22 1.83
CA GLY A 289 -15.89 -2.88 3.12
C GLY A 289 -14.81 -3.93 3.43
N LEU A 290 -14.51 -4.82 2.46
CA LEU A 290 -13.46 -5.82 2.62
C LEU A 290 -12.07 -5.19 2.75
N TYR A 291 -11.80 -4.10 2.04
CA TYR A 291 -10.56 -3.35 2.21
C TYR A 291 -10.43 -2.78 3.61
N CYS A 292 -11.48 -2.12 4.12
CA CYS A 292 -11.50 -1.55 5.46
C CYS A 292 -11.38 -2.61 6.57
N MET A 293 -11.83 -3.85 6.32
CA MET A 293 -11.66 -4.96 7.27
C MET A 293 -10.23 -5.50 7.31
N VAL A 294 -9.55 -5.56 6.17
CA VAL A 294 -8.18 -6.11 6.08
C VAL A 294 -7.11 -5.07 6.42
N ASN A 295 -7.39 -3.78 6.27
CA ASN A 295 -6.41 -2.74 6.58
C ASN A 295 -5.91 -2.76 8.05
N PRO A 296 -6.75 -2.92 9.10
CA PRO A 296 -6.26 -3.13 10.46
C PRO A 296 -5.40 -4.38 10.62
N LEU A 297 -5.75 -5.48 9.95
CA LEU A 297 -4.97 -6.72 9.97
C LEU A 297 -3.56 -6.50 9.39
N LYS A 298 -3.44 -5.73 8.31
CA LYS A 298 -2.15 -5.32 7.74
C LYS A 298 -1.27 -4.64 8.79
N TRP A 299 -1.83 -3.71 9.57
CA TRP A 299 -1.06 -2.98 10.58
C TRP A 299 -0.67 -3.84 11.77
N VAL A 300 -1.51 -4.79 12.18
CA VAL A 300 -1.16 -5.80 13.19
C VAL A 300 0.00 -6.68 12.68
N ALA A 301 -0.06 -7.13 11.43
CA ALA A 301 1.00 -7.93 10.80
C ALA A 301 2.32 -7.14 10.69
N CYS A 302 2.27 -5.86 10.31
CA CYS A 302 3.44 -5.00 10.29
C CYS A 302 4.06 -4.84 11.69
N MET A 303 3.25 -4.71 12.74
CA MET A 303 3.72 -4.62 14.12
C MET A 303 4.45 -5.89 14.55
N ILE A 304 3.89 -7.08 14.28
CA ILE A 304 4.53 -8.37 14.60
C ILE A 304 5.84 -8.52 13.80
N TYR A 305 5.83 -8.16 12.52
CA TYR A 305 7.02 -8.18 11.66
C TYR A 305 8.16 -7.32 12.23
N VAL A 306 7.84 -6.11 12.77
CA VAL A 306 8.81 -5.24 13.44
C VAL A 306 9.42 -5.94 14.66
N HIS A 307 8.58 -6.55 15.51
CA HIS A 307 9.05 -7.27 16.70
C HIS A 307 9.98 -8.43 16.33
N ASP A 308 9.61 -9.27 15.36
CA ASP A 308 10.44 -10.39 14.89
C ASP A 308 11.78 -9.92 14.30
N CYS A 309 11.79 -8.84 13.51
CA CYS A 309 13.02 -8.28 12.97
C CYS A 309 13.97 -7.75 14.06
N LYS A 310 13.42 -7.12 15.10
CA LYS A 310 14.20 -6.62 16.24
C LYS A 310 14.80 -7.74 17.08
N GLU A 311 13.99 -8.71 17.47
CA GLU A 311 14.45 -9.86 18.25
C GLU A 311 15.62 -10.56 17.55
N ARG A 312 15.49 -10.85 16.26
CA ARG A 312 16.56 -11.49 15.47
C ARG A 312 17.86 -10.68 15.42
N LYS A 313 17.74 -9.36 15.38
CA LYS A 313 18.93 -8.50 15.34
C LYS A 313 19.63 -8.47 16.68
N LEU A 314 18.87 -8.50 17.78
CA LEU A 314 19.40 -8.57 19.13
C LEU A 314 20.06 -9.93 19.41
N GLU A 315 19.43 -11.04 18.99
CA GLU A 315 20.00 -12.38 19.09
C GLU A 315 21.36 -12.46 18.36
N LYS A 316 21.44 -11.98 17.11
CA LYS A 316 22.70 -11.98 16.37
C LYS A 316 23.81 -11.18 17.06
N LYS A 317 23.48 -10.03 17.67
CA LYS A 317 24.47 -9.26 18.43
C LYS A 317 24.97 -10.01 19.66
N ALA A 318 24.07 -10.64 20.41
CA ALA A 318 24.43 -11.43 21.58
C ALA A 318 25.33 -12.60 21.19
N ASP A 319 25.05 -13.30 20.10
CA ASP A 319 25.89 -14.40 19.58
C ASP A 319 27.29 -13.90 19.15
N GLU A 320 27.38 -12.73 18.52
CA GLU A 320 28.64 -12.12 18.10
C GLU A 320 29.51 -11.68 19.30
N GLU A 321 28.91 -11.17 20.37
CA GLU A 321 29.58 -10.77 21.61
C GLU A 321 30.11 -12.00 22.37
N SER A 322 29.24 -13.01 22.51
CA SER A 322 29.64 -14.28 23.18
C SER A 322 30.78 -15.00 22.43
N GLY A 323 30.77 -14.96 21.08
CA GLY A 323 31.83 -15.56 20.27
C GLY A 323 33.17 -14.80 20.33
N LYS A 324 33.17 -13.52 20.69
CA LYS A 324 34.42 -12.72 20.91
C LYS A 324 35.05 -13.03 22.24
N ASP A 325 34.25 -13.20 23.28
CA ASP A 325 34.76 -13.50 24.64
C ASP A 325 35.46 -14.87 24.71
N VAL A 326 34.93 -15.86 23.96
CA VAL A 326 35.56 -17.18 23.84
C VAL A 326 36.90 -17.14 23.09
N LYS A 327 37.08 -16.22 22.13
CA LYS A 327 38.34 -16.08 21.38
C LYS A 327 39.44 -15.29 22.14
N ASN A 328 39.04 -14.42 23.08
CA ASN A 328 39.95 -13.59 23.83
C ASN A 328 40.37 -14.27 25.15
N GLY A 329 39.75 -15.38 25.54
CA GLY A 329 40.04 -16.15 26.76
C GLY A 329 40.86 -17.40 26.53
N SER A 330 41.26 -17.69 25.30
CA SER A 330 42.15 -18.80 24.89
C SER A 330 43.49 -18.22 24.40
#